data_cfeea73f40121b98a26d9e55ecb76081
#
_entry.id   cfeea73f40121b98a26d9e55ecb76081
#
_cell.length_a   1.000
_cell.length_b   1.000
_cell.length_c   1.000
_cell.angle_alpha   90.00
_cell.angle_beta   90.00
_cell.angle_gamma   90.00
#
_symmetry.space_group_name_H-M   'P 1'
#
loop_
_entity.id
_entity.type
_entity.pdbx_description
1 polymer ?
#
loop_
_entity_poly.entity_id
_entity_poly.type
_entity_poly.pdbx_seq_one_letter_code
_entity_poly.pdbx_strand_id
1 'polypeptide(L)'
;DYLLHYMRQQRCGYNPFLKDSCHVHDGYIVYHPTKTGQHIDVRGGWHDATDYLQYTTTSANAIYQMMFAYQENPESFGDAYDAAGHPGANGIPDIVDEINWGLDWLNRMNPAPGELYNQIADDRDHAGMRLPNKDLVDYGYGPGKGRPVYFCSGEPQVRGEFKNATTGVASTAGKFASCFALGAKILKDYYPEFAAEIEAKADAAYQEGVKKPGACQTASVLSPYIYEEDNWVDDMELGAM
;
A
#
# COMPACT_ATOMS: atom_id res chain seq x y z
N ASP A 1 -20.88 -4.61 5.50
CA ASP A 1 -20.99 -3.74 4.31
C ASP A 1 -20.59 -2.29 4.55
N TYR A 2 -20.91 -1.67 5.71
CA TYR A 2 -20.53 -0.26 5.97
C TYR A 2 -19.01 -0.02 6.00
N LEU A 3 -18.23 -0.97 6.53
CA LEU A 3 -16.76 -0.86 6.54
C LEU A 3 -16.18 -0.93 5.13
N LEU A 4 -16.67 -1.84 4.29
CA LEU A 4 -16.25 -1.91 2.87
C LEU A 4 -16.66 -0.66 2.10
N HIS A 5 -17.83 -0.10 2.41
CA HIS A 5 -18.26 1.17 1.84
C HIS A 5 -17.27 2.30 2.19
N TYR A 6 -16.81 2.36 3.44
CA TYR A 6 -15.78 3.30 3.85
C TYR A 6 -14.46 3.07 3.11
N MET A 7 -13.99 1.81 3.02
CA MET A 7 -12.75 1.50 2.31
C MET A 7 -12.82 1.96 0.84
N ARG A 8 -13.92 1.69 0.15
CA ARG A 8 -14.13 2.16 -1.23
C ARG A 8 -14.11 3.68 -1.37
N GLN A 9 -14.56 4.43 -0.35
CA GLN A 9 -14.46 5.90 -0.35
C GLN A 9 -13.01 6.39 -0.27
N GLN A 10 -12.12 5.60 0.33
CA GLN A 10 -10.70 5.93 0.45
C GLN A 10 -9.85 5.51 -0.76
N ARG A 11 -10.42 4.84 -1.76
CA ARG A 11 -9.66 4.39 -2.92
C ARG A 11 -8.92 5.55 -3.60
N CYS A 12 -7.63 5.36 -3.78
CA CYS A 12 -6.78 6.12 -4.68
C CYS A 12 -6.79 5.48 -6.07
N GLY A 13 -6.62 6.24 -7.12
CA GLY A 13 -6.92 5.76 -8.47
C GLY A 13 -8.41 5.97 -8.77
N TYR A 14 -9.15 4.97 -9.20
CA TYR A 14 -10.59 5.11 -9.45
C TYR A 14 -11.39 5.06 -8.14
N ASN A 15 -12.24 6.07 -7.95
CA ASN A 15 -13.14 6.16 -6.80
C ASN A 15 -14.60 6.06 -7.25
N PRO A 16 -15.35 5.01 -6.85
CA PRO A 16 -16.72 4.76 -7.33
C PRO A 16 -17.73 5.80 -6.86
N PHE A 17 -17.49 6.49 -5.73
CA PHE A 17 -18.38 7.53 -5.23
C PHE A 17 -18.23 8.85 -5.96
N LEU A 18 -17.00 9.19 -6.32
CA LEU A 18 -16.70 10.37 -7.13
C LEU A 18 -16.96 10.09 -8.63
N LYS A 19 -17.02 8.83 -9.04
CA LYS A 19 -17.06 8.38 -10.45
C LYS A 19 -15.94 9.01 -11.26
N ASP A 20 -14.78 9.16 -10.64
CA ASP A 20 -13.62 9.83 -11.19
C ASP A 20 -12.34 9.23 -10.61
N SER A 21 -11.21 9.58 -11.18
CA SER A 21 -9.90 9.09 -10.74
C SER A 21 -9.04 10.20 -10.16
N CYS A 22 -8.14 9.84 -9.24
CA CYS A 22 -7.13 10.72 -8.67
C CYS A 22 -5.77 10.04 -8.71
N HIS A 23 -4.69 10.83 -8.70
CA HIS A 23 -3.32 10.37 -8.53
C HIS A 23 -2.88 9.23 -9.47
N VAL A 24 -3.44 9.20 -10.70
CA VAL A 24 -3.17 8.15 -11.70
C VAL A 24 -1.79 8.28 -12.36
N HIS A 25 -0.98 9.27 -11.97
CA HIS A 25 0.36 9.52 -12.47
C HIS A 25 1.46 9.24 -11.42
N ASP A 26 1.12 8.55 -10.33
CA ASP A 26 2.10 8.18 -9.32
C ASP A 26 2.96 7.02 -9.80
N GLY A 27 4.23 7.00 -9.47
CA GLY A 27 4.96 7.98 -8.68
C GLY A 27 6.42 8.03 -9.10
N TYR A 28 7.16 8.99 -8.52
CA TYR A 28 8.59 9.13 -8.78
C TYR A 28 9.42 8.65 -7.60
N ILE A 29 10.34 7.74 -7.87
CA ILE A 29 11.17 7.08 -6.85
C ILE A 29 12.08 8.07 -6.15
N VAL A 30 12.13 8.00 -4.83
CA VAL A 30 13.11 8.70 -4.00
C VAL A 30 13.87 7.71 -3.11
N TYR A 31 15.10 8.04 -2.75
CA TYR A 31 16.03 7.25 -1.93
C TYR A 31 16.52 5.92 -2.53
N HIS A 32 16.21 5.61 -3.77
CA HIS A 32 16.78 4.43 -4.41
C HIS A 32 18.21 4.74 -4.91
N PRO A 33 19.19 3.85 -4.69
CA PRO A 33 20.59 4.12 -5.02
C PRO A 33 20.85 4.38 -6.51
N THR A 34 20.01 3.81 -7.40
CA THR A 34 20.22 3.91 -8.87
C THR A 34 18.97 4.35 -9.65
N LYS A 35 17.79 4.39 -9.02
CA LYS A 35 16.50 4.65 -9.70
C LYS A 35 15.81 5.93 -9.22
N THR A 36 16.41 6.69 -8.30
CA THR A 36 15.83 7.97 -7.84
C THR A 36 15.51 8.88 -9.03
N GLY A 37 14.29 9.42 -9.06
CA GLY A 37 13.75 10.24 -10.14
C GLY A 37 13.11 9.46 -11.30
N GLN A 38 13.21 8.14 -11.34
CA GLN A 38 12.48 7.32 -12.31
C GLN A 38 11.02 7.19 -11.90
N HIS A 39 10.13 7.15 -12.88
CA HIS A 39 8.70 6.88 -12.66
C HIS A 39 8.44 5.38 -12.59
N ILE A 40 7.59 4.98 -11.62
CA ILE A 40 6.99 3.64 -11.55
C ILE A 40 5.47 3.77 -11.39
N ASP A 41 4.72 2.78 -11.87
CA ASP A 41 3.27 2.75 -11.71
C ASP A 41 2.91 2.18 -10.34
N VAL A 42 2.50 3.06 -9.43
CA VAL A 42 2.05 2.73 -8.08
C VAL A 42 0.62 3.23 -7.80
N ARG A 43 -0.20 3.30 -8.86
CA ARG A 43 -1.62 3.67 -8.75
C ARG A 43 -2.40 2.65 -7.94
N GLY A 44 -3.46 3.09 -7.28
CA GLY A 44 -4.36 2.23 -6.51
C GLY A 44 -4.19 2.36 -5.02
N GLY A 45 -4.65 1.36 -4.26
CA GLY A 45 -4.66 1.39 -2.81
C GLY A 45 -5.64 2.41 -2.22
N TRP A 46 -5.38 2.85 -1.01
CA TRP A 46 -6.23 3.77 -0.25
C TRP A 46 -5.43 4.95 0.30
N HIS A 47 -6.07 6.09 0.37
CA HIS A 47 -5.55 7.22 1.13
C HIS A 47 -5.55 6.89 2.63
N ASP A 48 -4.51 7.29 3.35
CA ASP A 48 -4.38 7.02 4.77
C ASP A 48 -5.36 7.87 5.60
N ALA A 49 -5.52 9.13 5.21
CA ALA A 49 -6.40 10.09 5.87
C ALA A 49 -7.00 11.07 4.84
N THR A 50 -7.25 12.32 5.24
CA THR A 50 -7.71 13.40 4.35
C THR A 50 -6.57 14.14 3.65
N ASP A 51 -5.35 13.73 3.87
CA ASP A 51 -4.10 14.28 3.35
C ASP A 51 -3.53 13.47 2.18
N TYR A 52 -4.22 12.46 1.73
CA TYR A 52 -3.95 11.60 0.58
C TYR A 52 -2.59 10.87 0.55
N LEU A 53 -1.80 10.89 1.63
CA LEU A 53 -0.65 10.02 1.76
C LEU A 53 -1.10 8.55 1.72
N GLN A 54 -0.20 7.69 1.30
CA GLN A 54 -0.41 6.24 1.32
C GLN A 54 0.79 5.56 1.97
N TYR A 55 0.53 4.62 2.86
CA TYR A 55 1.56 3.90 3.60
C TYR A 55 1.36 2.40 3.50
N THR A 56 2.45 1.67 3.25
CA THR A 56 2.42 0.21 3.28
C THR A 56 2.02 -0.30 4.65
N THR A 57 2.46 0.35 5.72
CA THR A 57 2.18 -0.05 7.09
C THR A 57 0.69 -0.11 7.41
N THR A 58 -0.07 0.95 7.08
CA THR A 58 -1.51 1.00 7.35
C THR A 58 -2.32 0.18 6.36
N SER A 59 -1.95 0.21 5.08
CA SER A 59 -2.63 -0.55 4.04
C SER A 59 -2.46 -2.06 4.20
N ALA A 60 -1.26 -2.54 4.52
CA ALA A 60 -1.01 -3.96 4.77
C ALA A 60 -1.81 -4.47 5.98
N ASN A 61 -1.88 -3.68 7.05
CA ASN A 61 -2.71 -4.01 8.20
C ASN A 61 -4.20 -4.13 7.82
N ALA A 62 -4.73 -3.15 7.05
CA ALA A 62 -6.12 -3.19 6.59
C ALA A 62 -6.40 -4.42 5.70
N ILE A 63 -5.49 -4.73 4.76
CA ILE A 63 -5.59 -5.90 3.89
C ILE A 63 -5.60 -7.18 4.71
N TYR A 64 -4.63 -7.32 5.64
CA TYR A 64 -4.51 -8.51 6.47
C TYR A 64 -5.75 -8.73 7.32
N GLN A 65 -6.30 -7.67 7.94
CA GLN A 65 -7.53 -7.74 8.73
C GLN A 65 -8.75 -8.14 7.90
N MET A 66 -8.88 -7.62 6.69
CA MET A 66 -9.96 -8.02 5.77
C MET A 66 -9.82 -9.50 5.36
N MET A 67 -8.61 -9.96 5.07
CA MET A 67 -8.33 -11.35 4.72
C MET A 67 -8.63 -12.29 5.89
N PHE A 68 -8.21 -11.92 7.09
CA PHE A 68 -8.47 -12.69 8.30
C PHE A 68 -9.97 -12.77 8.59
N ALA A 69 -10.68 -11.64 8.50
CA ALA A 69 -12.14 -11.61 8.70
C ALA A 69 -12.88 -12.49 7.68
N TYR A 70 -12.46 -12.46 6.41
CA TYR A 70 -13.05 -13.32 5.39
C TYR A 70 -12.75 -14.81 5.63
N GLN A 71 -11.52 -15.16 6.01
CA GLN A 71 -11.15 -16.54 6.31
C GLN A 71 -11.94 -17.12 7.47
N GLU A 72 -12.16 -16.32 8.53
CA GLU A 72 -12.88 -16.77 9.73
C GLU A 72 -14.38 -16.88 9.53
N ASN A 73 -14.98 -16.05 8.68
CA ASN A 73 -16.42 -16.06 8.46
C ASN A 73 -16.81 -15.59 7.04
N PRO A 74 -16.53 -16.38 6.00
CA PRO A 74 -16.78 -15.99 4.61
C PRO A 74 -18.27 -15.77 4.32
N GLU A 75 -19.16 -16.46 5.02
CA GLU A 75 -20.62 -16.36 4.82
C GLU A 75 -21.21 -15.00 5.25
N SER A 76 -20.45 -14.20 6.00
CA SER A 76 -20.88 -12.86 6.41
C SER A 76 -20.74 -11.80 5.31
N PHE A 77 -20.10 -12.15 4.20
CA PHE A 77 -19.79 -11.19 3.13
C PHE A 77 -20.61 -11.53 1.87
N GLY A 78 -21.38 -10.53 1.40
CA GLY A 78 -22.19 -10.64 0.19
C GLY A 78 -21.44 -10.22 -1.07
N ASP A 79 -22.14 -10.31 -2.19
CA ASP A 79 -21.74 -9.87 -3.53
C ASP A 79 -22.83 -8.92 -4.04
N ALA A 80 -22.66 -7.63 -3.79
CA ALA A 80 -23.60 -6.59 -4.17
C ALA A 80 -23.00 -5.54 -5.12
N TYR A 81 -21.68 -5.56 -5.28
CA TYR A 81 -20.93 -4.62 -6.12
C TYR A 81 -19.95 -5.38 -7.02
N ASP A 82 -19.57 -4.77 -8.12
CA ASP A 82 -18.45 -5.25 -8.95
C ASP A 82 -17.09 -4.83 -8.38
N ALA A 83 -16.00 -5.35 -8.94
CA ALA A 83 -14.64 -5.05 -8.51
C ALA A 83 -14.29 -3.54 -8.58
N ALA A 84 -14.94 -2.78 -9.46
CA ALA A 84 -14.78 -1.32 -9.53
C ALA A 84 -15.57 -0.58 -8.43
N GLY A 85 -16.47 -1.28 -7.72
CA GLY A 85 -17.31 -0.73 -6.66
C GLY A 85 -18.65 -0.15 -7.16
N HIS A 86 -19.08 -0.50 -8.38
CA HIS A 86 -20.41 -0.14 -8.88
C HIS A 86 -21.44 -1.17 -8.40
N PRO A 87 -22.70 -0.75 -8.17
CA PRO A 87 -23.77 -1.69 -7.83
C PRO A 87 -23.96 -2.77 -8.91
N GLY A 88 -24.01 -4.02 -8.47
CA GLY A 88 -24.19 -5.20 -9.32
C GLY A 88 -23.24 -6.32 -8.94
N ALA A 89 -23.78 -7.51 -8.65
CA ALA A 89 -23.00 -8.70 -8.31
C ALA A 89 -22.10 -9.13 -9.50
N ASN A 90 -20.89 -9.59 -9.20
CA ASN A 90 -19.95 -10.11 -10.19
C ASN A 90 -19.54 -11.57 -9.95
N GLY A 91 -20.12 -12.24 -8.95
CA GLY A 91 -19.81 -13.62 -8.57
C GLY A 91 -18.64 -13.73 -7.57
N ILE A 92 -18.15 -12.60 -7.07
CA ILE A 92 -17.04 -12.53 -6.11
C ILE A 92 -17.52 -11.75 -4.88
N PRO A 93 -17.28 -12.25 -3.65
CA PRO A 93 -17.64 -11.49 -2.46
C PRO A 93 -17.01 -10.10 -2.44
N ASP A 94 -17.77 -9.08 -2.09
CA ASP A 94 -17.35 -7.68 -2.07
C ASP A 94 -16.04 -7.43 -1.31
N ILE A 95 -15.83 -8.17 -0.21
CA ILE A 95 -14.58 -8.08 0.57
C ILE A 95 -13.38 -8.64 -0.20
N VAL A 96 -13.57 -9.68 -1.00
CA VAL A 96 -12.50 -10.28 -1.81
C VAL A 96 -12.07 -9.33 -2.93
N ASP A 97 -13.00 -8.61 -3.54
CA ASP A 97 -12.71 -7.55 -4.49
C ASP A 97 -11.90 -6.41 -3.86
N GLU A 98 -12.25 -6.02 -2.63
CA GLU A 98 -11.52 -4.96 -1.91
C GLU A 98 -10.14 -5.42 -1.44
N ILE A 99 -10.00 -6.69 -1.00
CA ILE A 99 -8.70 -7.33 -0.74
C ILE A 99 -7.83 -7.32 -2.00
N ASN A 100 -8.40 -7.72 -3.14
CA ASN A 100 -7.68 -7.71 -4.42
C ASN A 100 -7.22 -6.31 -4.80
N TRP A 101 -8.05 -5.27 -4.59
CA TRP A 101 -7.67 -3.87 -4.80
C TRP A 101 -6.43 -3.47 -3.99
N GLY A 102 -6.40 -3.82 -2.72
CA GLY A 102 -5.26 -3.53 -1.85
C GLY A 102 -4.01 -4.33 -2.19
N LEU A 103 -4.17 -5.61 -2.50
CA LEU A 103 -3.05 -6.48 -2.89
C LEU A 103 -2.44 -6.08 -4.24
N ASP A 104 -3.25 -5.64 -5.23
CA ASP A 104 -2.72 -5.09 -6.48
C ASP A 104 -1.83 -3.88 -6.22
N TRP A 105 -2.25 -2.99 -5.32
CA TRP A 105 -1.42 -1.85 -4.93
C TRP A 105 -0.13 -2.29 -4.21
N LEU A 106 -0.21 -3.22 -3.23
CA LEU A 106 1.00 -3.76 -2.59
C LEU A 106 1.93 -4.41 -3.62
N ASN A 107 1.39 -5.12 -4.59
CA ASN A 107 2.16 -5.74 -5.67
C ASN A 107 2.96 -4.71 -6.49
N ARG A 108 2.36 -3.53 -6.74
CA ARG A 108 3.02 -2.38 -7.38
C ARG A 108 4.07 -1.72 -6.49
N MET A 109 3.87 -1.73 -5.17
CA MET A 109 4.83 -1.24 -4.17
C MET A 109 6.00 -2.21 -3.92
N ASN A 110 5.94 -3.42 -4.52
CA ASN A 110 7.03 -4.40 -4.58
C ASN A 110 7.20 -4.92 -6.02
N PRO A 111 7.67 -4.08 -6.96
CA PRO A 111 7.70 -4.44 -8.38
C PRO A 111 8.71 -5.53 -8.73
N ALA A 112 9.75 -5.72 -7.93
CA ALA A 112 10.79 -6.73 -8.14
C ALA A 112 11.42 -7.15 -6.80
N PRO A 113 12.07 -8.31 -6.72
CA PRO A 113 12.83 -8.72 -5.54
C PRO A 113 13.84 -7.64 -5.10
N GLY A 114 13.82 -7.29 -3.82
CA GLY A 114 14.66 -6.23 -3.25
C GLY A 114 14.17 -4.79 -3.50
N GLU A 115 13.06 -4.61 -4.21
CA GLU A 115 12.44 -3.30 -4.43
C GLU A 115 11.19 -3.15 -3.55
N LEU A 116 11.38 -2.73 -2.32
CA LEU A 116 10.30 -2.47 -1.37
C LEU A 116 10.10 -0.95 -1.26
N TYR A 117 8.86 -0.51 -1.36
CA TYR A 117 8.46 0.88 -1.16
C TYR A 117 7.45 0.94 -0.02
N ASN A 118 7.52 1.95 0.85
CA ASN A 118 6.68 2.01 2.06
C ASN A 118 5.76 3.23 2.14
N GLN A 119 5.92 4.21 1.24
CA GLN A 119 5.16 5.46 1.31
C GLN A 119 4.99 6.09 -0.07
N ILE A 120 3.81 6.67 -0.32
CA ILE A 120 3.56 7.59 -1.45
C ILE A 120 3.14 8.93 -0.86
N ALA A 121 3.66 10.01 -1.44
CA ALA A 121 3.56 11.38 -0.95
C ALA A 121 4.29 11.59 0.39
N ASP A 122 4.22 12.78 0.93
CA ASP A 122 4.77 13.16 2.21
C ASP A 122 3.95 14.32 2.83
N ASP A 123 4.35 14.81 4.01
CA ASP A 123 3.63 15.79 4.79
C ASP A 123 3.43 17.16 4.12
N ARG A 124 3.97 17.39 2.91
CA ARG A 124 3.55 18.50 2.04
C ARG A 124 2.11 18.35 1.57
N ASP A 125 1.57 17.13 1.61
CA ASP A 125 0.17 16.81 1.31
C ASP A 125 -0.81 17.27 2.41
N HIS A 126 -0.33 17.67 3.59
CA HIS A 126 -1.14 18.27 4.65
C HIS A 126 -1.64 19.68 4.28
N ALA A 127 -2.19 19.82 3.07
CA ALA A 127 -2.56 21.10 2.46
C ALA A 127 -4.02 21.51 2.71
N GLY A 128 -4.70 20.84 3.64
CA GLY A 128 -6.10 21.09 4.00
C GLY A 128 -7.10 20.20 3.26
N MET A 129 -8.36 20.31 3.64
CA MET A 129 -9.44 19.46 3.12
C MET A 129 -9.76 19.79 1.66
N ARG A 130 -9.85 18.75 0.84
CA ARG A 130 -10.19 18.81 -0.59
C ARG A 130 -10.73 17.47 -1.08
N LEU A 131 -11.30 17.44 -2.27
CA LEU A 131 -11.61 16.16 -2.93
C LEU A 131 -10.36 15.63 -3.61
N PRO A 132 -10.09 14.30 -3.60
CA PRO A 132 -8.85 13.74 -4.16
C PRO A 132 -8.70 13.98 -5.67
N ASN A 133 -9.79 14.01 -6.44
CA ASN A 133 -9.78 14.37 -7.85
C ASN A 133 -9.61 15.88 -8.12
N LYS A 134 -9.49 16.69 -7.07
CA LYS A 134 -9.23 18.15 -7.11
C LYS A 134 -7.96 18.50 -6.35
N ASP A 135 -7.08 17.52 -6.14
CA ASP A 135 -5.81 17.76 -5.47
C ASP A 135 -4.94 18.74 -6.25
N LEU A 136 -4.45 19.76 -5.55
CA LEU A 136 -3.62 20.82 -6.11
C LEU A 136 -2.18 20.76 -5.60
N VAL A 137 -1.84 19.82 -4.75
CA VAL A 137 -0.47 19.65 -4.27
C VAL A 137 0.43 19.29 -5.45
N ASP A 138 1.52 20.02 -5.59
CA ASP A 138 2.47 19.88 -6.70
C ASP A 138 3.85 19.48 -6.19
N TYR A 139 4.31 18.34 -6.60
CA TYR A 139 5.63 17.79 -6.31
C TYR A 139 6.67 18.10 -7.40
N GLY A 140 6.36 19.04 -8.31
CA GLY A 140 7.21 19.42 -9.44
C GLY A 140 6.80 18.79 -10.78
N TYR A 141 5.68 18.07 -10.80
CA TYR A 141 5.15 17.40 -12.00
C TYR A 141 3.77 17.90 -12.41
N GLY A 142 3.30 18.94 -11.74
CA GLY A 142 1.96 19.52 -11.88
C GLY A 142 1.01 19.08 -10.77
N PRO A 143 -0.08 19.84 -10.56
CA PRO A 143 -1.04 19.60 -9.48
C PRO A 143 -1.61 18.17 -9.50
N GLY A 144 -1.56 17.49 -8.35
CA GLY A 144 -2.08 16.13 -8.16
C GLY A 144 -1.35 15.05 -8.97
N LYS A 145 -0.12 15.32 -9.44
CA LYS A 145 0.64 14.39 -10.28
C LYS A 145 2.02 14.10 -9.71
N GLY A 146 2.52 12.89 -10.02
CA GLY A 146 3.90 12.53 -9.81
C GLY A 146 4.35 12.59 -8.36
N ARG A 147 3.54 12.11 -7.45
CA ARG A 147 3.88 12.08 -6.03
C ARG A 147 5.14 11.23 -5.79
N PRO A 148 5.99 11.56 -4.81
CA PRO A 148 7.16 10.77 -4.50
C PRO A 148 6.77 9.40 -3.95
N VAL A 149 7.50 8.36 -4.36
CA VAL A 149 7.39 7.00 -3.82
C VAL A 149 8.71 6.63 -3.13
N TYR A 150 8.62 6.26 -1.86
CA TYR A 150 9.76 6.13 -0.97
C TYR A 150 10.29 4.70 -0.93
N PHE A 151 11.53 4.54 -1.40
CA PHE A 151 12.22 3.27 -1.37
C PHE A 151 12.71 2.92 0.03
N CYS A 152 12.50 1.68 0.47
CA CYS A 152 13.02 1.13 1.71
C CYS A 152 14.51 0.82 1.55
N SER A 153 15.36 1.80 1.78
CA SER A 153 16.82 1.63 1.67
C SER A 153 17.40 0.80 2.83
N GLY A 154 16.65 0.68 3.94
CA GLY A 154 17.11 0.08 5.18
C GLY A 154 18.16 0.92 5.92
N GLU A 155 18.31 2.18 5.53
CA GLU A 155 19.18 3.18 6.16
C GLU A 155 18.36 4.42 6.52
N PRO A 156 18.79 5.20 7.53
CA PRO A 156 18.10 6.44 7.87
C PRO A 156 18.01 7.40 6.70
N GLN A 157 16.79 7.88 6.43
CA GLN A 157 16.51 8.82 5.36
C GLN A 157 16.42 10.24 5.92
N VAL A 158 17.10 11.16 5.26
CA VAL A 158 17.04 12.59 5.56
C VAL A 158 16.21 13.27 4.48
N ARG A 159 15.15 13.97 4.91
CA ARG A 159 14.33 14.78 4.01
C ARG A 159 14.09 16.16 4.66
N GLY A 160 14.43 17.22 3.97
CA GLY A 160 14.42 18.53 4.61
C GLY A 160 15.31 18.55 5.86
N GLU A 161 14.74 18.95 7.00
CA GLU A 161 15.42 19.00 8.30
C GLU A 161 15.24 17.71 9.13
N PHE A 162 14.39 16.78 8.68
CA PHE A 162 14.04 15.59 9.44
C PHE A 162 14.77 14.36 8.95
N LYS A 163 15.17 13.54 9.92
CA LYS A 163 15.82 12.25 9.69
C LYS A 163 15.08 11.19 10.47
N ASN A 164 14.64 10.13 9.79
CA ASN A 164 14.08 8.97 10.45
C ASN A 164 15.17 8.06 11.06
N ALA A 165 14.77 7.09 11.87
CA ALA A 165 15.65 6.15 12.56
C ALA A 165 15.61 4.74 11.93
N THR A 166 15.41 4.63 10.63
CA THR A 166 15.41 3.34 9.91
C THR A 166 16.68 2.55 10.19
N THR A 167 16.53 1.26 10.49
CA THR A 167 17.65 0.35 10.82
C THR A 167 17.73 -0.86 9.89
N GLY A 168 16.68 -1.11 9.09
CA GLY A 168 16.60 -2.24 8.18
C GLY A 168 15.33 -2.17 7.33
N VAL A 169 14.94 -3.29 6.72
CA VAL A 169 13.74 -3.38 5.87
C VAL A 169 12.73 -4.42 6.37
N ALA A 170 13.06 -5.15 7.45
CA ALA A 170 12.30 -6.32 7.87
C ALA A 170 10.85 -6.00 8.26
N SER A 171 10.57 -4.85 8.91
CA SER A 171 9.21 -4.45 9.24
C SER A 171 8.32 -4.31 8.00
N THR A 172 8.84 -3.71 6.94
CA THR A 172 8.11 -3.58 5.65
C THR A 172 8.08 -4.91 4.90
N ALA A 173 9.17 -5.63 4.84
CA ALA A 173 9.28 -6.93 4.15
C ALA A 173 8.32 -7.98 4.73
N GLY A 174 8.18 -8.07 6.06
CA GLY A 174 7.24 -8.95 6.74
C GLY A 174 5.78 -8.65 6.39
N LYS A 175 5.43 -7.36 6.27
CA LYS A 175 4.10 -6.92 5.85
C LYS A 175 3.77 -7.36 4.42
N PHE A 176 4.71 -7.25 3.48
CA PHE A 176 4.54 -7.79 2.14
C PHE A 176 4.41 -9.32 2.16
N ALA A 177 5.30 -10.01 2.87
CA ALA A 177 5.30 -11.47 2.94
C ALA A 177 3.98 -12.02 3.47
N SER A 178 3.50 -11.54 4.61
CA SER A 178 2.26 -11.98 5.24
C SER A 178 1.03 -11.70 4.37
N CYS A 179 0.96 -10.49 3.78
CA CYS A 179 -0.15 -10.12 2.90
C CYS A 179 -0.17 -10.94 1.61
N PHE A 180 0.97 -11.17 0.99
CA PHE A 180 1.06 -11.97 -0.24
C PHE A 180 0.75 -13.44 0.01
N ALA A 181 1.27 -14.05 1.08
CA ALA A 181 1.02 -15.46 1.40
C ALA A 181 -0.47 -15.73 1.69
N LEU A 182 -1.07 -14.94 2.59
CA LEU A 182 -2.50 -15.09 2.91
C LEU A 182 -3.39 -14.69 1.73
N GLY A 183 -3.00 -13.62 1.01
CA GLY A 183 -3.69 -13.15 -0.18
C GLY A 183 -3.75 -14.19 -1.29
N ALA A 184 -2.64 -14.86 -1.58
CA ALA A 184 -2.59 -15.94 -2.56
C ALA A 184 -3.55 -17.07 -2.20
N LYS A 185 -3.59 -17.46 -0.92
CA LYS A 185 -4.50 -18.49 -0.42
C LYS A 185 -5.99 -18.12 -0.63
N ILE A 186 -6.35 -16.86 -0.39
CA ILE A 186 -7.74 -16.40 -0.51
C ILE A 186 -8.12 -16.17 -1.97
N LEU A 187 -7.23 -15.54 -2.76
CA LEU A 187 -7.54 -15.15 -4.13
C LEU A 187 -7.50 -16.28 -5.15
N LYS A 188 -6.92 -17.44 -4.84
CA LYS A 188 -6.72 -18.54 -5.80
C LYS A 188 -8.00 -19.00 -6.52
N ASP A 189 -9.15 -18.93 -5.85
CA ASP A 189 -10.44 -19.38 -6.40
C ASP A 189 -11.17 -18.27 -7.18
N TYR A 190 -10.73 -17.01 -7.06
CA TYR A 190 -11.35 -15.83 -7.67
C TYR A 190 -10.44 -15.15 -8.71
N TYR A 191 -9.16 -15.01 -8.38
CA TYR A 191 -8.11 -14.35 -9.19
C TYR A 191 -6.87 -15.23 -9.31
N PRO A 192 -6.95 -16.43 -9.93
CA PRO A 192 -5.90 -17.45 -9.86
C PRO A 192 -4.54 -17.02 -10.43
N GLU A 193 -4.53 -16.23 -11.50
CA GLU A 193 -3.27 -15.75 -12.10
C GLU A 193 -2.57 -14.76 -11.16
N PHE A 194 -3.32 -13.83 -10.59
CA PHE A 194 -2.77 -12.86 -9.65
C PHE A 194 -2.36 -13.52 -8.32
N ALA A 195 -3.14 -14.49 -7.84
CA ALA A 195 -2.78 -15.28 -6.67
C ALA A 195 -1.43 -15.98 -6.85
N ALA A 196 -1.19 -16.61 -8.01
CA ALA A 196 0.09 -17.26 -8.31
C ALA A 196 1.26 -16.26 -8.39
N GLU A 197 1.02 -15.04 -8.92
CA GLU A 197 2.03 -13.98 -8.96
C GLU A 197 2.47 -13.55 -7.55
N ILE A 198 1.51 -13.24 -6.67
CA ILE A 198 1.84 -12.78 -5.31
C ILE A 198 2.37 -13.91 -4.42
N GLU A 199 1.94 -15.16 -4.63
CA GLU A 199 2.52 -16.33 -3.95
C GLU A 199 4.03 -16.43 -4.21
N ALA A 200 4.43 -16.28 -5.47
CA ALA A 200 5.85 -16.30 -5.85
C ALA A 200 6.66 -15.15 -5.22
N LYS A 201 6.02 -14.03 -4.85
CA LYS A 201 6.65 -12.88 -4.20
C LYS A 201 6.74 -12.99 -2.67
N ALA A 202 5.89 -13.78 -2.04
CA ALA A 202 5.81 -13.87 -0.58
C ALA A 202 7.15 -14.29 0.05
N ASP A 203 7.73 -15.40 -0.41
CA ASP A 203 9.04 -15.87 0.08
C ASP A 203 10.15 -14.86 -0.25
N ALA A 204 10.16 -14.31 -1.45
CA ALA A 204 11.16 -13.31 -1.83
C ALA A 204 11.14 -12.08 -0.92
N ALA A 205 9.94 -11.57 -0.57
CA ALA A 205 9.79 -10.46 0.36
C ALA A 205 10.29 -10.86 1.77
N TYR A 206 9.92 -12.04 2.26
CA TYR A 206 10.40 -12.55 3.54
C TYR A 206 11.93 -12.62 3.60
N GLN A 207 12.57 -13.15 2.55
CA GLN A 207 14.02 -13.26 2.48
C GLN A 207 14.73 -11.89 2.46
N GLU A 208 14.11 -10.85 1.89
CA GLU A 208 14.67 -9.50 1.99
C GLU A 208 14.71 -8.99 3.45
N GLY A 209 13.66 -9.26 4.22
CA GLY A 209 13.64 -8.96 5.66
C GLY A 209 14.72 -9.72 6.45
N VAL A 210 14.91 -10.99 6.14
CA VAL A 210 15.97 -11.81 6.75
C VAL A 210 17.37 -11.28 6.42
N LYS A 211 17.61 -10.84 5.19
CA LYS A 211 18.89 -10.29 4.74
C LYS A 211 19.22 -8.95 5.41
N LYS A 212 18.22 -8.10 5.64
CA LYS A 212 18.43 -6.78 6.25
C LYS A 212 17.44 -6.53 7.39
N PRO A 213 17.64 -7.20 8.54
CA PRO A 213 16.76 -7.05 9.71
C PRO A 213 16.78 -5.63 10.25
N GLY A 214 15.64 -5.19 10.79
CA GLY A 214 15.44 -3.85 11.32
C GLY A 214 14.14 -3.22 10.84
N ALA A 215 13.77 -2.10 11.45
CA ALA A 215 12.57 -1.34 11.10
C ALA A 215 12.83 -0.32 9.99
N CYS A 216 11.88 -0.19 9.06
CA CYS A 216 11.89 0.82 8.00
C CYS A 216 10.82 1.88 8.30
N GLN A 217 11.23 3.02 8.82
CA GLN A 217 10.33 4.13 9.12
C GLN A 217 9.94 4.89 7.85
N THR A 218 8.82 5.60 7.91
CA THR A 218 8.41 6.53 6.85
C THR A 218 9.24 7.82 6.90
N ALA A 219 9.06 8.70 5.92
CA ALA A 219 9.84 9.92 5.81
C ALA A 219 8.95 11.17 5.88
N SER A 220 9.48 12.26 6.40
CA SER A 220 8.81 13.55 6.56
C SER A 220 9.67 14.68 5.99
N VAL A 221 9.03 15.76 5.55
CA VAL A 221 9.69 16.90 4.89
C VAL A 221 9.52 18.20 5.66
N LEU A 222 8.30 18.51 6.12
CA LEU A 222 7.93 19.78 6.75
C LEU A 222 7.83 19.70 8.28
N SER A 223 7.50 18.54 8.81
CA SER A 223 7.33 18.34 10.25
C SER A 223 7.77 16.93 10.63
N PRO A 224 8.10 16.63 11.88
CA PRO A 224 8.52 15.30 12.31
C PRO A 224 7.32 14.33 12.40
N TYR A 225 6.60 14.18 11.28
CA TYR A 225 5.45 13.29 11.16
C TYR A 225 5.86 12.02 10.41
N ILE A 226 6.18 10.98 11.14
CA ILE A 226 6.60 9.68 10.61
C ILE A 226 5.91 8.55 11.39
N TYR A 227 5.70 7.40 10.76
CA TYR A 227 5.41 6.16 11.45
C TYR A 227 6.74 5.63 12.02
N GLU A 228 6.92 5.82 13.34
CA GLU A 228 8.15 5.49 14.07
C GLU A 228 8.18 4.00 14.46
N GLU A 229 8.10 3.11 13.47
CA GLU A 229 8.28 1.68 13.74
C GLU A 229 9.67 1.45 14.35
N ASP A 230 9.74 0.74 15.49
CA ASP A 230 10.98 0.36 16.17
C ASP A 230 11.10 -1.15 16.37
N ASN A 231 10.00 -1.89 16.18
CA ASN A 231 9.95 -3.34 16.15
C ASN A 231 9.77 -3.83 14.68
N TRP A 232 10.23 -5.02 14.42
CA TRP A 232 10.15 -5.70 13.13
C TRP A 232 9.96 -7.21 13.25
N VAL A 233 10.12 -7.74 14.46
CA VAL A 233 10.11 -9.18 14.73
C VAL A 233 8.71 -9.74 14.56
N ASP A 234 7.70 -9.03 15.04
CA ASP A 234 6.28 -9.34 14.89
C ASP A 234 5.84 -9.39 13.42
N ASP A 235 6.31 -8.47 12.59
CA ASP A 235 6.03 -8.47 11.16
C ASP A 235 6.64 -9.70 10.46
N MET A 236 7.88 -10.05 10.84
CA MET A 236 8.56 -11.23 10.29
C MET A 236 7.99 -12.53 10.82
N GLU A 237 7.54 -12.57 12.07
CA GLU A 237 6.84 -13.72 12.67
C GLU A 237 5.52 -13.96 11.90
N LEU A 238 4.74 -12.91 11.67
CA LEU A 238 3.51 -13.00 10.88
C LEU A 238 3.77 -13.42 9.43
N GLY A 239 4.85 -12.94 8.83
CA GLY A 239 5.25 -13.32 7.47
C GLY A 239 5.78 -14.76 7.35
N ALA A 240 6.18 -15.39 8.46
CA ALA A 240 6.67 -16.78 8.50
C ALA A 240 5.55 -17.82 8.69
N MET A 241 4.36 -17.41 9.09
CA MET A 241 3.17 -18.27 9.34
C MET A 241 2.45 -18.64 8.04
#